data_b6483ed9442a090bedd166178269b537
#
_entry.id   b6483ed9442a090bedd166178269b537
#
_cell.length_a   1.000
_cell.length_b   1.000
_cell.length_c   1.000
_cell.angle_alpha   90.00
_cell.angle_beta   90.00
_cell.angle_gamma   90.00
#
_symmetry.space_group_name_H-M   'P 1'
#
loop_
_entity.id
_entity.type
_entity.pdbx_description
1 polymer ?
#
loop_
_entity_poly.entity_id
_entity_poly.type
_entity_poly.pdbx_seq_one_letter_code
_entity_poly.pdbx_strand_id
1 'polypeptide(L)'
;TLPVREQSEQVFGKAEEILKAEQMSFGDIVRQWNYLERITDIVYGNQCYQDFNDIRSQFYASSEWASGYPAATGIGTQHGGILVDFNAVKGGIEIIPLDNDWQRAAHVYSDEVLISHRTDAEKGTPKFERGKSLSDHQQEMIYISGTAAIRGEESIVTGDVLVQTEITLENIQHLIGLEEGREKLPEHSGKLELLRVYLKHEEDAKIVKEDMDKLCPDVPIVYLYADVCREELLVEIEGIAYL
;
A
#
# COMPACT_ATOMS: atom_id res chain seq x y z
N THR A 1 19.50 -17.57 3.65
CA THR A 1 18.75 -16.30 3.88
C THR A 1 18.24 -16.31 5.31
N LEU A 2 18.27 -15.17 6.02
CA LEU A 2 17.71 -15.03 7.36
C LEU A 2 16.17 -15.19 7.30
N PRO A 3 15.53 -15.63 8.40
CA PRO A 3 14.08 -15.61 8.52
C PRO A 3 13.50 -14.21 8.29
N VAL A 4 12.26 -14.12 7.79
CA VAL A 4 11.60 -12.84 7.49
C VAL A 4 11.53 -11.90 8.71
N ARG A 5 11.28 -12.45 9.91
CA ARG A 5 11.27 -11.65 11.15
C ARG A 5 12.61 -10.97 11.42
N GLU A 6 13.72 -11.73 11.35
CA GLU A 6 15.05 -11.19 11.57
C GLU A 6 15.44 -10.15 10.51
N GLN A 7 15.07 -10.39 9.23
CA GLN A 7 15.26 -9.40 8.16
C GLN A 7 14.44 -8.14 8.44
N SER A 8 13.18 -8.28 8.88
CA SER A 8 12.30 -7.17 9.23
C SER A 8 12.86 -6.35 10.40
N GLU A 9 13.37 -7.00 11.45
CA GLU A 9 14.04 -6.33 12.56
C GLU A 9 15.24 -5.51 12.08
N GLN A 10 16.05 -6.07 11.17
CA GLN A 10 17.22 -5.36 10.63
C GLN A 10 16.84 -4.14 9.79
N VAL A 11 15.86 -4.26 8.88
CA VAL A 11 15.48 -3.14 8.00
C VAL A 11 14.77 -2.03 8.79
N PHE A 12 13.88 -2.36 9.73
CA PHE A 12 13.23 -1.35 10.55
C PHE A 12 14.21 -0.73 11.56
N GLY A 13 15.12 -1.50 12.15
CA GLY A 13 16.19 -0.97 12.97
C GLY A 13 17.06 0.02 12.20
N LYS A 14 17.39 -0.29 10.94
CA LYS A 14 18.15 0.64 10.08
C LYS A 14 17.34 1.88 9.68
N ALA A 15 16.06 1.73 9.38
CA ALA A 15 15.17 2.86 9.12
C ALA A 15 15.08 3.78 10.35
N GLU A 16 14.97 3.21 11.56
CA GLU A 16 14.96 3.98 12.81
C GLU A 16 16.26 4.78 13.02
N GLU A 17 17.42 4.17 12.75
CA GLU A 17 18.71 4.87 12.81
C GLU A 17 18.76 6.06 11.85
N ILE A 18 18.29 5.88 10.60
CA ILE A 18 18.26 6.95 9.58
C ILE A 18 17.34 8.08 10.03
N LEU A 19 16.12 7.75 10.45
CA LEU A 19 15.16 8.74 10.93
C LEU A 19 15.70 9.54 12.13
N LYS A 20 16.28 8.86 13.11
CA LYS A 20 16.90 9.50 14.28
C LYS A 20 18.06 10.43 13.91
N ALA A 21 18.88 10.06 12.91
CA ALA A 21 19.97 10.91 12.43
C ALA A 21 19.45 12.24 11.85
N GLU A 22 18.26 12.21 11.23
CA GLU A 22 17.56 13.40 10.69
C GLU A 22 16.62 14.06 11.72
N GLN A 23 16.67 13.66 12.99
CA GLN A 23 15.79 14.11 14.07
C GLN A 23 14.29 13.85 13.75
N MET A 24 14.01 12.76 13.07
CA MET A 24 12.69 12.26 12.70
C MET A 24 12.35 10.97 13.43
N SER A 25 11.08 10.54 13.32
CA SER A 25 10.55 9.28 13.82
C SER A 25 9.78 8.56 12.71
N PHE A 26 9.30 7.36 12.96
CA PHE A 26 8.38 6.66 12.04
C PHE A 26 7.10 7.46 11.78
N GLY A 27 6.63 8.28 12.72
CA GLY A 27 5.46 9.14 12.57
C GLY A 27 5.61 10.26 11.53
N ASP A 28 6.84 10.54 11.08
CA ASP A 28 7.14 11.52 10.03
C ASP A 28 7.13 10.89 8.62
N ILE A 29 6.99 9.54 8.51
CA ILE A 29 6.91 8.85 7.22
C ILE A 29 5.53 9.10 6.60
N VAL A 30 5.52 9.61 5.38
CA VAL A 30 4.29 9.88 4.61
C VAL A 30 4.01 8.84 3.54
N ARG A 31 5.05 8.20 3.02
CA ARG A 31 4.95 7.12 2.02
C ARG A 31 5.99 6.04 2.30
N GLN A 32 5.57 4.75 2.21
CA GLN A 32 6.48 3.61 2.41
C GLN A 32 6.19 2.51 1.38
N TRP A 33 7.26 1.99 0.77
CA TRP A 33 7.24 0.80 -0.08
C TRP A 33 7.94 -0.35 0.65
N ASN A 34 7.28 -1.51 0.65
CA ASN A 34 7.77 -2.72 1.29
C ASN A 34 7.85 -3.82 0.24
N TYR A 35 9.05 -4.20 -0.11
CA TYR A 35 9.34 -5.25 -1.07
C TYR A 35 9.81 -6.49 -0.31
N LEU A 36 9.05 -7.60 -0.42
CA LEU A 36 9.29 -8.82 0.34
C LEU A 36 9.47 -10.00 -0.61
N GLU A 37 10.63 -10.65 -0.55
CA GLU A 37 10.77 -11.98 -1.16
C GLU A 37 9.81 -12.96 -0.49
N ARG A 38 9.04 -13.72 -1.30
CA ARG A 38 8.10 -14.74 -0.82
C ARG A 38 6.96 -14.20 0.06
N ILE A 39 6.39 -13.06 -0.31
CA ILE A 39 5.38 -12.34 0.48
C ILE A 39 4.19 -13.19 0.91
N THR A 40 3.72 -14.11 0.04
CA THR A 40 2.58 -15.00 0.29
C THR A 40 2.95 -16.33 0.94
N ASP A 41 4.24 -16.70 0.95
CA ASP A 41 4.69 -17.98 1.46
C ASP A 41 4.34 -18.16 2.95
N ILE A 42 3.97 -19.40 3.30
CA ILE A 42 3.71 -19.78 4.69
C ILE A 42 4.94 -20.50 5.23
N VAL A 43 5.58 -19.92 6.22
CA VAL A 43 6.75 -20.46 6.90
C VAL A 43 6.44 -20.69 8.38
N TYR A 44 6.58 -21.92 8.84
CA TYR A 44 6.23 -22.32 10.22
C TYR A 44 4.79 -21.93 10.64
N GLY A 45 3.85 -21.94 9.68
CA GLY A 45 2.44 -21.62 9.93
C GLY A 45 2.09 -20.15 9.91
N ASN A 46 3.04 -19.27 9.62
CA ASN A 46 2.80 -17.84 9.42
C ASN A 46 3.08 -17.43 7.98
N GLN A 47 2.24 -16.58 7.43
CA GLN A 47 2.55 -15.91 6.17
C GLN A 47 3.73 -14.94 6.35
N CYS A 48 4.66 -14.91 5.42
CA CYS A 48 5.82 -14.00 5.46
C CYS A 48 5.39 -12.53 5.63
N TYR A 49 4.32 -12.12 4.95
CA TYR A 49 3.78 -10.76 5.12
C TYR A 49 3.21 -10.50 6.53
N GLN A 50 2.66 -11.53 7.20
CA GLN A 50 2.22 -11.39 8.59
C GLN A 50 3.41 -11.20 9.54
N ASP A 51 4.46 -12.01 9.38
CA ASP A 51 5.68 -11.87 10.17
C ASP A 51 6.31 -10.48 10.02
N PHE A 52 6.31 -9.93 8.79
CA PHE A 52 6.75 -8.55 8.53
C PHE A 52 5.86 -7.54 9.25
N ASN A 53 4.53 -7.68 9.20
CA ASN A 53 3.58 -6.77 9.84
C ASN A 53 3.69 -6.80 11.37
N ASP A 54 3.96 -7.96 11.96
CA ASP A 54 4.18 -8.10 13.40
C ASP A 54 5.38 -7.25 13.85
N ILE A 55 6.50 -7.36 13.15
CA ILE A 55 7.71 -6.58 13.46
C ILE A 55 7.48 -5.09 13.19
N ARG A 56 6.87 -4.73 12.05
CA ARG A 56 6.52 -3.33 11.76
C ARG A 56 5.69 -2.72 12.88
N SER A 57 4.68 -3.46 13.38
CA SER A 57 3.82 -3.00 14.47
C SER A 57 4.59 -2.73 15.75
N GLN A 58 5.62 -3.53 16.08
CA GLN A 58 6.48 -3.30 17.25
C GLN A 58 7.29 -2.01 17.13
N PHE A 59 7.91 -1.76 15.98
CA PHE A 59 8.65 -0.51 15.74
C PHE A 59 7.73 0.72 15.73
N TYR A 60 6.57 0.59 15.12
CA TYR A 60 5.58 1.67 15.01
C TYR A 60 4.94 2.04 16.35
N ALA A 61 4.89 1.11 17.31
CA ALA A 61 4.35 1.36 18.65
C ALA A 61 5.11 2.44 19.44
N SER A 62 6.36 2.71 19.08
CA SER A 62 7.21 3.72 19.73
C SER A 62 7.00 5.15 19.20
N SER A 63 6.17 5.35 18.17
CA SER A 63 5.98 6.64 17.50
C SER A 63 4.56 7.17 17.68
N GLU A 64 4.43 8.49 17.70
CA GLU A 64 3.13 9.17 17.60
C GLU A 64 2.73 9.30 16.13
N TRP A 65 1.45 9.06 15.83
CA TRP A 65 0.89 9.07 14.49
C TRP A 65 -0.12 10.22 14.34
N ALA A 66 0.34 11.45 14.55
CA ALA A 66 -0.50 12.64 14.52
C ALA A 66 -1.24 12.84 13.18
N SER A 67 -0.63 12.40 12.07
CA SER A 67 -1.20 12.46 10.71
C SER A 67 -1.64 11.08 10.20
N GLY A 68 -1.88 10.10 11.08
CA GLY A 68 -2.15 8.71 10.68
C GLY A 68 -0.91 7.98 10.14
N TYR A 69 -1.05 6.69 9.82
CA TYR A 69 0.02 5.87 9.24
C TYR A 69 0.40 6.36 7.84
N PRO A 70 1.57 5.96 7.29
CA PRO A 70 1.94 6.33 5.92
C PRO A 70 0.97 5.72 4.89
N ALA A 71 0.85 6.33 3.72
CA ALA A 71 0.43 5.58 2.54
C ALA A 71 1.48 4.51 2.26
N ALA A 72 1.09 3.25 2.01
CA ALA A 72 2.07 2.19 1.81
C ALA A 72 1.65 1.15 0.78
N THR A 73 2.66 0.47 0.23
CA THR A 73 2.52 -0.67 -0.69
C THR A 73 3.32 -1.84 -0.13
N GLY A 74 2.76 -3.04 -0.17
CA GLY A 74 3.41 -4.29 0.23
C GLY A 74 3.39 -5.28 -0.91
N ILE A 75 4.52 -5.43 -1.61
CA ILE A 75 4.64 -6.19 -2.86
C ILE A 75 5.71 -7.26 -2.74
N GLY A 76 5.45 -8.41 -3.36
CA GLY A 76 6.40 -9.49 -3.48
C GLY A 76 7.54 -9.18 -4.46
N THR A 77 8.71 -9.73 -4.18
CA THR A 77 9.85 -9.70 -5.11
C THR A 77 10.36 -11.12 -5.34
N GLN A 78 10.97 -11.33 -6.49
CA GLN A 78 11.52 -12.65 -6.83
C GLN A 78 12.76 -12.99 -6.00
N HIS A 79 13.56 -11.99 -5.63
CA HIS A 79 14.84 -12.14 -4.91
C HIS A 79 15.14 -10.90 -4.07
N GLY A 80 16.08 -11.03 -3.13
CA GLY A 80 16.68 -9.90 -2.42
C GLY A 80 16.26 -9.75 -0.95
N GLY A 81 15.41 -10.63 -0.45
CA GLY A 81 14.95 -10.57 0.93
C GLY A 81 13.94 -9.45 1.14
N ILE A 82 14.20 -8.55 2.10
CA ILE A 82 13.31 -7.43 2.42
C ILE A 82 14.01 -6.12 2.11
N LEU A 83 13.33 -5.25 1.35
CA LEU A 83 13.71 -3.86 1.13
C LEU A 83 12.56 -2.95 1.58
N VAL A 84 12.90 -1.93 2.35
CA VAL A 84 11.97 -0.86 2.73
C VAL A 84 12.51 0.45 2.17
N ASP A 85 11.68 1.14 1.41
CA ASP A 85 11.93 2.50 0.92
C ASP A 85 10.86 3.44 1.50
N PHE A 86 11.22 4.69 1.84
CA PHE A 86 10.25 5.61 2.42
C PHE A 86 10.59 7.07 2.16
N ASN A 87 9.54 7.90 2.14
CA ASN A 87 9.62 9.34 2.19
C ASN A 87 9.13 9.82 3.56
N ALA A 88 9.93 10.63 4.24
CA ALA A 88 9.56 11.25 5.50
C ALA A 88 9.59 12.78 5.37
N VAL A 89 8.65 13.46 6.01
CA VAL A 89 8.50 14.93 5.95
C VAL A 89 8.29 15.47 7.35
N LYS A 90 8.97 16.56 7.68
CA LYS A 90 8.85 17.23 8.98
C LYS A 90 8.64 18.72 8.81
N GLY A 91 7.44 19.18 9.19
CA GLY A 91 7.05 20.60 9.19
C GLY A 91 6.83 21.21 7.80
N GLY A 92 6.18 22.37 7.76
CA GLY A 92 6.05 23.20 6.57
C GLY A 92 4.96 22.78 5.56
N ILE A 93 4.33 21.62 5.74
CA ILE A 93 3.21 21.15 4.90
C ILE A 93 2.09 20.57 5.76
N GLU A 94 0.87 20.64 5.25
CA GLU A 94 -0.27 19.96 5.82
C GLU A 94 -0.28 18.50 5.32
N ILE A 95 -0.53 17.56 6.23
CA ILE A 95 -0.53 16.12 5.93
C ILE A 95 -1.84 15.53 6.46
N ILE A 96 -2.64 14.95 5.54
CA ILE A 96 -3.96 14.40 5.85
C ILE A 96 -4.00 12.93 5.43
N PRO A 97 -4.38 12.00 6.33
CA PRO A 97 -4.65 10.62 5.96
C PRO A 97 -5.95 10.55 5.15
N LEU A 98 -5.98 9.71 4.12
CA LEU A 98 -7.15 9.49 3.29
C LEU A 98 -7.68 8.07 3.49
N ASP A 99 -8.96 7.99 3.83
CA ASP A 99 -9.72 6.75 3.95
C ASP A 99 -10.63 6.52 2.75
N ASN A 100 -11.00 5.25 2.55
CA ASN A 100 -11.95 4.83 1.53
C ASN A 100 -13.09 4.06 2.22
N ASP A 101 -14.32 4.59 2.22
CA ASP A 101 -15.47 3.99 2.86
C ASP A 101 -15.95 2.67 2.20
N TRP A 102 -15.46 2.37 0.99
CA TRP A 102 -15.65 1.05 0.35
C TRP A 102 -14.68 -0.01 0.85
N GLN A 103 -13.61 0.40 1.53
CA GLN A 103 -12.57 -0.47 2.06
C GLN A 103 -12.37 -0.22 3.55
N ARG A 104 -12.33 -1.27 4.34
CA ARG A 104 -11.96 -1.16 5.76
C ARG A 104 -10.54 -0.63 5.90
N ALA A 105 -10.30 0.26 6.86
CA ALA A 105 -8.95 0.76 7.13
C ALA A 105 -8.03 -0.42 7.49
N ALA A 106 -6.85 -0.49 6.88
CA ALA A 106 -5.98 -1.67 6.97
C ALA A 106 -5.50 -1.96 8.40
N HIS A 107 -5.29 -0.90 9.19
CA HIS A 107 -4.82 -1.01 10.57
C HIS A 107 -5.88 -1.53 11.57
N VAL A 108 -7.13 -1.70 11.12
CA VAL A 108 -8.24 -2.31 11.90
C VAL A 108 -8.79 -3.58 11.26
N TYR A 109 -8.06 -4.21 10.35
CA TYR A 109 -8.43 -5.50 9.78
C TYR A 109 -8.64 -6.56 10.88
N SER A 110 -9.53 -7.51 10.60
CA SER A 110 -9.73 -8.67 11.46
C SER A 110 -8.53 -9.61 11.42
N ASP A 111 -8.47 -10.51 12.38
CA ASP A 111 -7.42 -11.53 12.48
C ASP A 111 -7.48 -12.59 11.34
N GLU A 112 -8.54 -12.57 10.53
CA GLU A 112 -8.76 -13.53 9.45
C GLU A 112 -8.08 -13.14 8.14
N VAL A 113 -7.66 -11.87 7.99
CA VAL A 113 -7.15 -11.31 6.71
C VAL A 113 -5.82 -11.91 6.28
N LEU A 114 -4.91 -12.19 7.21
CA LEU A 114 -3.61 -12.81 6.93
C LEU A 114 -3.45 -14.09 7.77
N ILE A 115 -2.67 -15.05 7.29
CA ILE A 115 -2.51 -16.34 7.95
C ILE A 115 -1.48 -16.22 9.07
N SER A 116 -1.90 -16.54 10.31
CA SER A 116 -1.01 -16.73 11.44
C SER A 116 -1.54 -17.83 12.36
N HIS A 117 -0.68 -18.77 12.69
CA HIS A 117 -0.95 -19.82 13.70
C HIS A 117 -0.21 -19.56 15.02
N ARG A 118 0.39 -18.38 15.18
CA ARG A 118 1.06 -18.01 16.44
C ARG A 118 0.04 -17.72 17.54
N THR A 119 0.29 -18.26 18.71
CA THR A 119 -0.52 -18.05 19.92
C THR A 119 0.24 -17.29 21.00
N ASP A 120 1.53 -17.01 20.75
CA ASP A 120 2.49 -16.43 21.70
C ASP A 120 2.65 -14.90 21.57
N ALA A 121 2.02 -14.30 20.57
CA ALA A 121 2.06 -12.86 20.35
C ALA A 121 0.75 -12.34 19.76
N GLU A 122 0.46 -11.08 20.02
CA GLU A 122 -0.63 -10.37 19.38
C GLU A 122 -0.32 -10.20 17.88
N LYS A 123 -1.29 -10.52 17.02
CA LYS A 123 -1.18 -10.43 15.58
C LYS A 123 -1.21 -8.97 15.13
N GLY A 124 -0.14 -8.53 14.49
CA GLY A 124 -0.05 -7.18 13.93
C GLY A 124 -0.92 -7.01 12.69
N THR A 125 -1.74 -5.96 12.64
CA THR A 125 -2.46 -5.57 11.42
C THR A 125 -1.54 -4.75 10.50
N PRO A 126 -1.80 -4.74 9.17
CA PRO A 126 -1.06 -3.85 8.27
C PRO A 126 -1.24 -2.38 8.67
N LYS A 127 -0.13 -1.65 8.88
CA LYS A 127 -0.14 -0.27 9.39
C LYS A 127 0.04 0.71 8.22
N PHE A 128 -1.06 1.06 7.55
CA PHE A 128 -1.06 2.08 6.49
C PHE A 128 -2.46 2.69 6.29
N GLU A 129 -2.50 3.89 5.74
CA GLU A 129 -3.71 4.55 5.25
C GLU A 129 -3.93 4.22 3.77
N ARG A 130 -5.16 4.37 3.26
CA ARG A 130 -5.47 4.13 1.84
C ARG A 130 -4.80 5.14 0.91
N GLY A 131 -4.57 6.34 1.40
CA GLY A 131 -3.80 7.37 0.75
C GLY A 131 -3.31 8.40 1.74
N LYS A 132 -2.50 9.33 1.28
CA LYS A 132 -2.03 10.47 2.07
C LYS A 132 -1.91 11.70 1.21
N SER A 133 -2.62 12.76 1.60
CA SER A 133 -2.50 14.07 0.99
C SER A 133 -1.40 14.88 1.67
N LEU A 134 -0.62 15.59 0.86
CA LEU A 134 0.42 16.53 1.25
C LEU A 134 0.17 17.87 0.54
N SER A 135 -0.06 18.93 1.31
CA SER A 135 -0.34 20.28 0.77
C SER A 135 0.62 21.34 1.31
N ASP A 136 1.15 22.18 0.42
CA ASP A 136 1.96 23.35 0.74
C ASP A 136 1.21 24.68 0.52
N HIS A 137 -0.12 24.66 0.45
CA HIS A 137 -1.03 25.77 0.14
C HIS A 137 -1.01 26.26 -1.33
N GLN A 138 -0.16 25.72 -2.19
CA GLN A 138 -0.12 26.02 -3.61
C GLN A 138 -0.52 24.80 -4.45
N GLN A 139 -0.15 23.62 -3.97
CA GLN A 139 -0.39 22.36 -4.62
C GLN A 139 -0.68 21.28 -3.59
N GLU A 140 -1.61 20.41 -3.90
CA GLU A 140 -1.90 19.24 -3.10
C GLU A 140 -1.56 17.97 -3.88
N MET A 141 -0.70 17.15 -3.31
CA MET A 141 -0.28 15.86 -3.87
C MET A 141 -0.83 14.72 -3.01
N ILE A 142 -1.38 13.71 -3.65
CA ILE A 142 -1.86 12.50 -2.98
C ILE A 142 -0.94 11.33 -3.33
N TYR A 143 -0.39 10.67 -2.30
CA TYR A 143 0.13 9.32 -2.42
C TYR A 143 -1.02 8.32 -2.28
N ILE A 144 -1.22 7.48 -3.30
CA ILE A 144 -2.18 6.39 -3.33
C ILE A 144 -1.44 5.12 -2.92
N SER A 145 -1.91 4.45 -1.87
CA SER A 145 -1.34 3.18 -1.41
C SER A 145 -1.58 2.06 -2.41
N GLY A 146 -0.82 0.98 -2.29
CA GLY A 146 -1.12 -0.27 -2.96
C GLY A 146 -2.58 -0.66 -2.71
N THR A 147 -3.34 -0.69 -3.78
CA THR A 147 -4.78 -0.92 -3.82
C THR A 147 -5.05 -2.11 -4.73
N ALA A 148 -5.94 -3.00 -4.31
CA ALA A 148 -6.34 -4.19 -5.05
C ALA A 148 -7.88 -4.31 -5.07
N ALA A 149 -8.38 -5.36 -5.70
CA ALA A 149 -9.82 -5.66 -5.77
C ALA A 149 -10.37 -6.14 -4.41
N ILE A 150 -10.53 -5.20 -3.49
CA ILE A 150 -10.99 -5.43 -2.11
C ILE A 150 -12.22 -4.56 -1.83
N ARG A 151 -13.24 -5.13 -1.20
CA ARG A 151 -14.39 -4.42 -0.63
C ARG A 151 -14.48 -4.77 0.86
N GLY A 152 -14.62 -3.77 1.72
CA GLY A 152 -14.41 -3.97 3.15
C GLY A 152 -13.00 -4.45 3.42
N GLU A 153 -12.84 -5.67 3.92
CA GLU A 153 -11.54 -6.35 4.09
C GLU A 153 -11.42 -7.63 3.24
N GLU A 154 -12.44 -7.94 2.43
CA GLU A 154 -12.54 -9.16 1.64
C GLU A 154 -12.03 -8.95 0.21
N SER A 155 -11.23 -9.90 -0.28
CA SER A 155 -10.80 -9.94 -1.68
C SER A 155 -11.96 -10.32 -2.60
N ILE A 156 -12.12 -9.62 -3.72
CA ILE A 156 -13.08 -9.99 -4.76
C ILE A 156 -12.44 -11.04 -5.67
N VAL A 157 -12.73 -12.30 -5.37
CA VAL A 157 -12.12 -13.47 -6.02
C VAL A 157 -12.91 -13.82 -7.29
N THR A 158 -12.56 -13.21 -8.41
CA THR A 158 -13.21 -13.50 -9.70
C THR A 158 -12.38 -14.43 -10.59
N GLY A 159 -11.07 -14.54 -10.34
CA GLY A 159 -10.13 -15.23 -11.23
C GLY A 159 -9.91 -14.51 -12.58
N ASP A 160 -10.46 -13.31 -12.76
CA ASP A 160 -10.34 -12.48 -13.96
C ASP A 160 -9.56 -11.20 -13.61
N VAL A 161 -8.38 -11.06 -14.21
CA VAL A 161 -7.48 -9.94 -13.94
C VAL A 161 -8.08 -8.60 -14.40
N LEU A 162 -8.87 -8.56 -15.48
CA LEU A 162 -9.50 -7.33 -15.96
C LEU A 162 -10.56 -6.85 -14.97
N VAL A 163 -11.41 -7.75 -14.48
CA VAL A 163 -12.40 -7.41 -13.44
C VAL A 163 -11.71 -6.93 -12.16
N GLN A 164 -10.62 -7.57 -11.75
CA GLN A 164 -9.87 -7.08 -10.59
C GLN A 164 -9.21 -5.72 -10.87
N THR A 165 -8.73 -5.46 -12.09
CA THR A 165 -8.16 -4.15 -12.49
C THR A 165 -9.21 -3.05 -12.42
N GLU A 166 -10.41 -3.28 -12.98
CA GLU A 166 -11.52 -2.33 -12.93
C GLU A 166 -11.92 -1.99 -11.49
N ILE A 167 -12.15 -3.00 -10.64
CA ILE A 167 -12.49 -2.80 -9.21
C ILE A 167 -11.39 -2.04 -8.47
N THR A 168 -10.13 -2.31 -8.80
CA THR A 168 -8.99 -1.62 -8.20
C THR A 168 -8.98 -0.15 -8.58
N LEU A 169 -9.22 0.17 -9.87
CA LEU A 169 -9.31 1.55 -10.35
C LEU A 169 -10.52 2.28 -9.74
N GLU A 170 -11.67 1.64 -9.64
CA GLU A 170 -12.83 2.19 -8.94
C GLU A 170 -12.49 2.58 -7.50
N ASN A 171 -11.78 1.72 -6.76
CA ASN A 171 -11.33 2.03 -5.41
C ASN A 171 -10.41 3.27 -5.38
N ILE A 172 -9.49 3.39 -6.34
CA ILE A 172 -8.59 4.53 -6.45
C ILE A 172 -9.36 5.81 -6.80
N GLN A 173 -10.25 5.75 -7.80
CA GLN A 173 -11.07 6.88 -8.22
C GLN A 173 -11.97 7.37 -7.09
N HIS A 174 -12.55 6.44 -6.33
CA HIS A 174 -13.35 6.76 -5.15
C HIS A 174 -12.52 7.47 -4.08
N LEU A 175 -11.33 6.96 -3.78
CA LEU A 175 -10.41 7.55 -2.80
C LEU A 175 -10.06 9.01 -3.14
N ILE A 176 -9.78 9.31 -4.40
CA ILE A 176 -9.38 10.65 -4.84
C ILE A 176 -10.55 11.52 -5.32
N GLY A 177 -11.80 11.05 -5.18
CA GLY A 177 -13.01 11.83 -5.49
C GLY A 177 -13.33 11.99 -6.96
N LEU A 178 -12.84 11.11 -7.85
CA LEU A 178 -13.09 11.15 -9.31
C LEU A 178 -14.38 10.44 -9.74
N GLU A 179 -15.21 9.94 -8.84
CA GLU A 179 -16.43 9.19 -9.20
C GLU A 179 -17.45 10.01 -9.99
N GLU A 180 -18.02 9.38 -11.02
CA GLU A 180 -19.20 9.91 -11.72
C GLU A 180 -20.41 9.98 -10.78
N GLY A 181 -20.95 11.17 -10.57
CA GLY A 181 -22.21 11.38 -9.84
C GLY A 181 -22.10 11.77 -8.38
N ARG A 182 -20.94 11.80 -7.75
CA ARG A 182 -20.76 12.56 -6.50
C ARG A 182 -20.92 14.05 -6.82
N GLU A 183 -21.72 14.77 -5.97
CA GLU A 183 -21.62 16.22 -5.94
C GLU A 183 -20.15 16.55 -5.64
N LYS A 184 -19.42 16.86 -6.70
CA LYS A 184 -18.03 17.26 -6.61
C LYS A 184 -17.99 18.39 -5.58
N LEU A 185 -17.18 18.25 -4.57
CA LEU A 185 -16.64 19.44 -3.95
C LEU A 185 -16.03 20.22 -5.11
N PRO A 186 -16.53 21.41 -5.49
CA PRO A 186 -16.29 22.03 -6.79
C PRO A 186 -14.83 22.37 -7.10
N GLU A 187 -13.92 22.06 -6.22
CA GLU A 187 -12.53 22.51 -6.23
C GLU A 187 -11.51 21.36 -6.28
N HIS A 188 -11.90 20.07 -6.14
CA HIS A 188 -10.94 18.97 -5.97
C HIS A 188 -11.32 17.72 -6.79
N SER A 189 -11.09 17.76 -8.09
CA SER A 189 -11.04 16.54 -8.90
C SER A 189 -9.57 16.12 -9.04
N GLY A 190 -9.12 15.13 -8.26
CA GLY A 190 -7.75 14.63 -8.34
C GLY A 190 -7.42 14.13 -9.74
N LYS A 191 -6.32 14.62 -10.30
CA LYS A 191 -5.77 14.13 -11.57
C LYS A 191 -4.70 13.08 -11.27
N LEU A 192 -4.88 11.87 -11.79
CA LEU A 192 -3.83 10.83 -11.74
C LEU A 192 -2.62 11.31 -12.54
N GLU A 193 -1.45 11.30 -11.93
CA GLU A 193 -0.18 11.74 -12.51
C GLU A 193 0.74 10.59 -12.88
N LEU A 194 0.73 9.52 -12.07
CA LEU A 194 1.55 8.33 -12.28
C LEU A 194 0.88 7.12 -11.63
N LEU A 195 0.87 5.99 -12.34
CA LEU A 195 0.48 4.70 -11.76
C LEU A 195 1.61 3.68 -11.89
N ARG A 196 1.70 2.80 -10.90
CA ARG A 196 2.44 1.52 -10.97
C ARG A 196 1.45 0.40 -10.84
N VAL A 197 1.46 -0.48 -11.82
CA VAL A 197 0.60 -1.67 -11.90
C VAL A 197 1.45 -2.89 -11.69
N TYR A 198 1.22 -3.59 -10.59
CA TYR A 198 1.88 -4.84 -10.26
C TYR A 198 0.99 -5.99 -10.67
N LEU A 199 1.51 -6.87 -11.50
CA LEU A 199 0.81 -8.02 -12.06
C LEU A 199 1.42 -9.31 -11.52
N LYS A 200 0.57 -10.22 -11.04
CA LYS A 200 1.03 -11.52 -10.54
C LYS A 200 1.53 -12.41 -11.66
N HIS A 201 0.92 -12.35 -12.85
CA HIS A 201 1.25 -13.17 -13.99
C HIS A 201 1.71 -12.36 -15.19
N GLU A 202 2.82 -12.78 -15.81
CA GLU A 202 3.42 -12.08 -16.95
C GLU A 202 2.49 -12.07 -18.17
N GLU A 203 1.76 -13.15 -18.38
CA GLU A 203 0.80 -13.30 -19.47
C GLU A 203 -0.33 -12.27 -19.45
N ASP A 204 -0.68 -11.74 -18.30
CA ASP A 204 -1.75 -10.76 -18.14
C ASP A 204 -1.35 -9.33 -18.59
N ALA A 205 -0.05 -9.06 -18.71
CA ALA A 205 0.46 -7.72 -18.99
C ALA A 205 -0.13 -7.09 -20.24
N LYS A 206 -0.32 -7.87 -21.31
CA LYS A 206 -0.83 -7.36 -22.57
C LYS A 206 -2.28 -6.90 -22.47
N ILE A 207 -3.14 -7.74 -21.89
CA ILE A 207 -4.58 -7.45 -21.80
C ILE A 207 -4.85 -6.33 -20.80
N VAL A 208 -4.15 -6.31 -19.66
CA VAL A 208 -4.26 -5.27 -18.67
C VAL A 208 -3.77 -3.93 -19.23
N LYS A 209 -2.64 -3.92 -19.96
CA LYS A 209 -2.17 -2.70 -20.63
C LYS A 209 -3.17 -2.14 -21.63
N GLU A 210 -3.73 -3.00 -22.51
CA GLU A 210 -4.72 -2.60 -23.50
C GLU A 210 -6.00 -2.02 -22.86
N ASP A 211 -6.33 -2.46 -21.67
CA ASP A 211 -7.48 -1.98 -20.91
C ASP A 211 -7.17 -0.68 -20.15
N MET A 212 -6.05 -0.62 -19.46
CA MET A 212 -5.56 0.60 -18.81
C MET A 212 -5.35 1.77 -19.77
N ASP A 213 -4.89 1.51 -21.01
CA ASP A 213 -4.74 2.53 -22.07
C ASP A 213 -6.10 3.17 -22.45
N LYS A 214 -7.24 2.47 -22.21
CA LYS A 214 -8.60 3.01 -22.42
C LYS A 214 -9.13 3.72 -21.17
N LEU A 215 -8.89 3.14 -20.00
CA LEU A 215 -9.40 3.64 -18.72
C LEU A 215 -8.61 4.87 -18.21
N CYS A 216 -7.32 4.93 -18.51
CA CYS A 216 -6.41 5.99 -18.09
C CYS A 216 -5.51 6.47 -19.24
N PRO A 217 -6.07 7.01 -20.36
CA PRO A 217 -5.34 7.21 -21.61
C PRO A 217 -4.16 8.19 -21.52
N ASP A 218 -4.20 9.14 -20.60
CA ASP A 218 -3.19 10.21 -20.49
C ASP A 218 -2.29 10.05 -19.25
N VAL A 219 -2.39 8.90 -18.56
CA VAL A 219 -1.63 8.64 -17.33
C VAL A 219 -0.39 7.81 -17.64
N PRO A 220 0.81 8.26 -17.31
CA PRO A 220 2.01 7.43 -17.34
C PRO A 220 1.87 6.21 -16.43
N ILE A 221 2.07 5.01 -16.97
CA ILE A 221 1.92 3.75 -16.23
C ILE A 221 3.18 2.91 -16.35
N VAL A 222 3.69 2.43 -15.22
CA VAL A 222 4.77 1.44 -15.15
C VAL A 222 4.17 0.09 -14.78
N TYR A 223 4.44 -0.95 -15.57
CA TYR A 223 4.00 -2.32 -15.33
C TYR A 223 5.14 -3.15 -14.78
N LEU A 224 4.88 -3.92 -13.73
CA LEU A 224 5.87 -4.70 -12.99
C LEU A 224 5.29 -6.10 -12.68
N TYR A 225 6.15 -7.13 -12.68
CA TYR A 225 5.75 -8.44 -12.19
C TYR A 225 6.08 -8.57 -10.73
N ALA A 226 5.07 -8.92 -9.95
CA ALA A 226 5.22 -9.05 -8.51
C ALA A 226 4.06 -9.86 -7.92
N ASP A 227 4.32 -10.63 -6.87
CA ASP A 227 3.27 -11.20 -6.05
C ASP A 227 2.56 -10.11 -5.27
N VAL A 228 1.23 -10.17 -5.24
CA VAL A 228 0.40 -9.35 -4.37
C VAL A 228 0.34 -10.02 -2.98
N CYS A 229 0.05 -9.24 -1.95
CA CYS A 229 0.11 -9.70 -0.56
C CYS A 229 -0.91 -10.79 -0.18
N ARG A 230 -1.88 -11.09 -1.05
CA ARG A 230 -2.84 -12.20 -0.92
C ARG A 230 -2.82 -13.05 -2.18
N GLU A 231 -2.93 -14.36 -2.00
CA GLU A 231 -2.75 -15.35 -3.07
C GLU A 231 -3.77 -15.22 -4.21
N GLU A 232 -5.01 -14.82 -3.88
CA GLU A 232 -6.13 -14.70 -4.83
C GLU A 232 -6.14 -13.38 -5.61
N LEU A 233 -5.30 -12.40 -5.25
CA LEU A 233 -5.20 -11.12 -5.95
C LEU A 233 -4.22 -11.21 -7.11
N LEU A 234 -4.65 -10.76 -8.28
CA LEU A 234 -3.90 -10.84 -9.55
C LEU A 234 -3.24 -9.53 -9.93
N VAL A 235 -3.72 -8.40 -9.37
CA VAL A 235 -3.22 -7.06 -9.65
C VAL A 235 -3.28 -6.20 -8.41
N GLU A 236 -2.28 -5.33 -8.26
CA GLU A 236 -2.25 -4.23 -7.30
C GLU A 236 -1.82 -2.95 -8.02
N ILE A 237 -2.42 -1.82 -7.71
CA ILE A 237 -2.12 -0.52 -8.32
C ILE A 237 -1.84 0.48 -7.22
N GLU A 238 -0.77 1.26 -7.38
CA GLU A 238 -0.45 2.41 -6.58
C GLU A 238 -0.21 3.63 -7.45
N GLY A 239 -0.18 4.81 -6.87
CA GLY A 239 0.07 5.98 -7.70
C GLY A 239 0.26 7.29 -6.96
N ILE A 240 0.31 8.33 -7.77
CA ILE A 240 0.33 9.73 -7.35
C ILE A 240 -0.79 10.45 -8.09
N ALA A 241 -1.52 11.30 -7.36
CA ALA A 241 -2.48 12.24 -7.94
C ALA A 241 -2.20 13.66 -7.42
N TYR A 242 -2.67 14.65 -8.16
CA TYR A 242 -2.71 16.05 -7.73
C TYR A 242 -4.16 16.53 -7.70
N LEU A 243 -4.47 17.37 -6.69
CA LEU A 243 -5.74 18.10 -6.56
C LEU A 243 -5.58 19.54 -7.01
#